data_62993add4a1bda52520c3b7e1603ec7d
#
_entry.id   62993add4a1bda52520c3b7e1603ec7d
#
_cell.length_a   1.000
_cell.length_b   1.000
_cell.length_c   1.000
_cell.angle_alpha   90.00
_cell.angle_beta   90.00
_cell.angle_gamma   90.00
#
_symmetry.space_group_name_H-M   'P 1'
#
loop_
_entity.id
_entity.type
_entity.pdbx_description
1 polymer ?
#
loop_
_entity_poly.entity_id
_entity_poly.type
_entity_poly.pdbx_seq_one_letter_code
_entity_poly.pdbx_strand_id
1 'polypeptide(L)'
;MFKIIRNPVPKIAIPLIILLFAVSCSKDQNNFLPYVRVNLYIPLATYNHLTIPTNSVLFQHEGYRGIIVVCVDPASNAYYAFDACCPYEKDYSGIVTIQPIANLPSQPGTIYSSDFLGICNKCGSKFNLISGGQPIEGPANHFLQRYNISSGMGSITVTN
;
A
#
# COMPACT_ATOMS: atom_id res chain seq x y z
N MET A 1 -32.50 37.61 -43.08
CA MET A 1 -31.14 37.56 -43.62
C MET A 1 -30.17 37.63 -42.42
N PHE A 2 -29.84 36.51 -41.78
CA PHE A 2 -28.99 36.46 -40.59
C PHE A 2 -27.52 36.35 -41.02
N LYS A 3 -26.72 37.35 -40.67
CA LYS A 3 -25.29 37.42 -41.00
C LYS A 3 -24.53 36.71 -39.85
N ILE A 4 -24.04 35.50 -40.10
CA ILE A 4 -23.19 34.73 -39.17
C ILE A 4 -21.81 35.39 -39.15
N ILE A 5 -21.49 36.07 -38.06
CA ILE A 5 -20.15 36.62 -37.80
C ILE A 5 -19.26 35.45 -37.37
N ARG A 6 -18.43 34.93 -38.29
CA ARG A 6 -17.35 33.99 -37.98
C ARG A 6 -16.16 34.79 -37.41
N ASN A 7 -15.97 34.78 -36.11
CA ASN A 7 -14.72 35.26 -35.53
C ASN A 7 -13.63 34.23 -35.81
N PRO A 8 -12.50 34.61 -36.41
CA PRO A 8 -11.37 33.71 -36.59
C PRO A 8 -10.69 33.47 -35.23
N VAL A 9 -10.74 32.25 -34.74
CA VAL A 9 -9.96 31.81 -33.57
C VAL A 9 -8.47 31.92 -33.91
N PRO A 10 -7.67 32.67 -33.14
CA PRO A 10 -6.27 32.85 -33.46
C PRO A 10 -5.54 31.50 -33.40
N LYS A 11 -4.84 31.15 -34.48
CA LYS A 11 -4.11 29.88 -34.63
C LYS A 11 -3.02 29.64 -33.56
N ILE A 12 -2.72 30.63 -32.76
CA ILE A 12 -1.75 30.59 -31.65
C ILE A 12 -2.38 30.01 -30.35
N ALA A 13 -3.70 30.03 -30.20
CA ALA A 13 -4.35 29.54 -28.98
C ALA A 13 -4.34 28.00 -28.82
N ILE A 14 -4.27 27.25 -29.94
CA ILE A 14 -4.31 25.80 -29.95
C ILE A 14 -3.03 25.18 -29.36
N PRO A 15 -1.78 25.61 -29.74
CA PRO A 15 -0.57 25.04 -29.16
C PRO A 15 -0.39 25.40 -27.68
N LEU A 16 -0.90 26.53 -27.20
CA LEU A 16 -0.84 26.94 -25.79
C LEU A 16 -1.72 26.05 -24.90
N ILE A 17 -2.88 25.63 -25.40
CA ILE A 17 -3.79 24.72 -24.66
C ILE A 17 -3.20 23.30 -24.57
N ILE A 18 -2.52 22.82 -25.60
CA ILE A 18 -1.86 21.49 -25.58
C ILE A 18 -0.70 21.46 -24.59
N LEU A 19 0.00 22.58 -24.40
CA LEU A 19 1.13 22.68 -23.46
C LEU A 19 0.66 22.60 -21.98
N LEU A 20 -0.58 22.98 -21.69
CA LEU A 20 -1.14 22.94 -20.32
C LEU A 20 -1.53 21.54 -19.85
N PHE A 21 -1.69 20.57 -20.76
CA PHE A 21 -2.00 19.17 -20.39
C PHE A 21 -0.77 18.28 -20.16
N ALA A 22 0.44 18.78 -20.37
CA ALA A 22 1.67 18.01 -20.21
C ALA A 22 2.26 18.03 -18.79
N VAL A 23 1.62 18.69 -17.81
CA VAL A 23 2.11 18.80 -16.44
C VAL A 23 1.11 18.14 -15.48
N SER A 24 0.95 16.83 -15.57
CA SER A 24 0.30 16.07 -14.50
C SER A 24 0.70 14.60 -14.54
N CYS A 25 1.90 14.36 -14.05
CA CYS A 25 2.28 13.06 -13.49
C CYS A 25 3.37 13.30 -12.45
N SER A 26 3.00 13.87 -11.32
CA SER A 26 3.82 13.74 -10.12
C SER A 26 3.59 12.32 -9.59
N LYS A 27 4.55 11.45 -9.84
CA LYS A 27 4.72 10.21 -9.09
C LYS A 27 5.14 10.62 -7.66
N ASP A 28 4.20 11.08 -6.85
CA ASP A 28 4.39 11.18 -5.41
C ASP A 28 4.38 9.77 -4.81
N GLN A 29 5.43 9.01 -5.10
CA GLN A 29 5.84 7.96 -4.19
C GLN A 29 6.51 8.70 -3.02
N ASN A 30 5.71 9.09 -2.05
CA ASN A 30 6.19 9.60 -0.77
C ASN A 30 6.89 8.45 -0.03
N ASN A 31 8.12 8.14 -0.44
CA ASN A 31 9.03 7.30 0.34
C ASN A 31 9.45 8.13 1.55
N PHE A 32 8.61 8.15 2.58
CA PHE A 32 8.91 8.87 3.82
C PHE A 32 9.88 8.09 4.72
N LEU A 33 10.11 6.80 4.42
CA LEU A 33 10.97 5.93 5.21
C LEU A 33 12.41 5.92 4.70
N PRO A 34 13.39 5.76 5.59
CA PRO A 34 14.76 5.43 5.18
C PRO A 34 14.79 4.18 4.32
N TYR A 35 15.67 4.18 3.30
CA TYR A 35 15.80 3.03 2.42
C TYR A 35 16.34 1.80 3.18
N VAL A 36 15.58 0.72 3.15
CA VAL A 36 15.98 -0.62 3.61
C VAL A 36 15.75 -1.59 2.47
N ARG A 37 16.78 -2.33 2.06
CA ARG A 37 16.63 -3.32 1.01
C ARG A 37 15.66 -4.41 1.46
N VAL A 38 14.62 -4.65 0.67
CA VAL A 38 13.62 -5.70 0.88
C VAL A 38 13.68 -6.72 -0.24
N ASN A 39 13.74 -7.99 0.13
CA ASN A 39 13.62 -9.13 -0.78
C ASN A 39 13.07 -10.33 0.02
N LEU A 40 11.76 -10.29 0.30
CA LEU A 40 11.07 -11.29 1.12
C LEU A 40 10.35 -12.29 0.21
N TYR A 41 10.76 -13.55 0.28
CA TYR A 41 10.12 -14.67 -0.41
C TYR A 41 9.15 -15.40 0.51
N ILE A 42 7.90 -15.55 0.08
CA ILE A 42 6.78 -16.09 0.89
C ILE A 42 6.16 -17.27 0.12
N PRO A 43 6.51 -18.53 0.44
CA PRO A 43 5.86 -19.69 -0.14
C PRO A 43 4.44 -19.86 0.43
N LEU A 44 3.41 -19.86 -0.43
CA LEU A 44 2.00 -19.97 0.00
C LEU A 44 1.68 -21.34 0.61
N ALA A 45 2.48 -22.37 0.32
CA ALA A 45 2.36 -23.66 1.00
C ALA A 45 2.66 -23.56 2.50
N THR A 46 3.58 -22.68 2.91
CA THR A 46 3.91 -22.41 4.31
C THR A 46 2.99 -21.37 4.93
N TYR A 47 2.69 -20.32 4.17
CA TYR A 47 1.83 -19.21 4.57
C TYR A 47 0.46 -19.30 3.91
N ASN A 48 -0.18 -20.49 4.02
CA ASN A 48 -1.49 -20.79 3.41
C ASN A 48 -2.60 -19.84 3.87
N HIS A 49 -2.41 -19.18 5.01
CA HIS A 49 -3.30 -18.14 5.52
C HIS A 49 -3.52 -17.00 4.50
N LEU A 50 -2.49 -16.69 3.69
CA LEU A 50 -2.56 -15.71 2.61
C LEU A 50 -3.31 -16.20 1.35
N THR A 51 -3.84 -17.41 1.34
CA THR A 51 -4.74 -17.89 0.26
C THR A 51 -6.22 -17.56 0.52
N ILE A 52 -6.52 -16.92 1.64
CA ILE A 52 -7.87 -16.51 2.04
C ILE A 52 -8.00 -15.00 1.90
N PRO A 53 -9.03 -14.48 1.22
CA PRO A 53 -9.26 -13.04 1.10
C PRO A 53 -9.32 -12.35 2.46
N THR A 54 -8.85 -11.11 2.54
CA THR A 54 -8.77 -10.25 3.73
C THR A 54 -7.75 -10.67 4.78
N ASN A 55 -7.27 -11.91 4.74
CA ASN A 55 -6.26 -12.38 5.67
C ASN A 55 -4.92 -11.66 5.45
N SER A 56 -4.23 -11.40 6.55
CA SER A 56 -2.95 -10.72 6.54
C SER A 56 -1.91 -11.42 7.42
N VAL A 57 -0.65 -11.18 7.10
CA VAL A 57 0.52 -11.66 7.87
C VAL A 57 1.48 -10.51 8.08
N LEU A 58 1.90 -10.28 9.30
CA LEU A 58 2.97 -9.33 9.66
C LEU A 58 4.27 -10.10 9.90
N PHE A 59 5.29 -9.79 9.10
CA PHE A 59 6.67 -10.24 9.25
C PHE A 59 7.45 -9.18 10.04
N GLN A 60 7.68 -9.42 11.32
CA GLN A 60 8.17 -8.40 12.27
C GLN A 60 9.62 -7.98 12.06
N HIS A 61 10.45 -8.84 11.45
CA HIS A 61 11.89 -8.63 11.29
C HIS A 61 12.30 -8.23 9.87
N GLU A 62 11.33 -7.96 9.00
CA GLU A 62 11.54 -7.57 7.62
C GLU A 62 11.18 -6.10 7.39
N GLY A 63 11.76 -5.46 6.35
CA GLY A 63 11.50 -4.06 6.06
C GLY A 63 12.11 -3.10 7.10
N TYR A 64 11.52 -1.92 7.25
CA TYR A 64 11.99 -0.92 8.21
C TYR A 64 11.41 -1.16 9.63
N ARG A 65 10.08 -1.44 9.72
CA ARG A 65 9.37 -1.71 10.99
C ARG A 65 8.54 -2.99 10.97
N GLY A 66 8.80 -3.86 10.03
CA GLY A 66 8.01 -5.04 9.72
C GLY A 66 7.34 -4.90 8.35
N ILE A 67 6.95 -6.01 7.74
CA ILE A 67 6.18 -6.03 6.49
C ILE A 67 4.85 -6.69 6.74
N ILE A 68 3.77 -5.96 6.45
CA ILE A 68 2.39 -6.48 6.45
C ILE A 68 2.05 -6.89 5.03
N VAL A 69 1.74 -8.16 4.81
CA VAL A 69 1.21 -8.67 3.53
C VAL A 69 -0.26 -9.03 3.73
N VAL A 70 -1.13 -8.57 2.84
CA VAL A 70 -2.56 -8.86 2.86
C VAL A 70 -3.00 -9.48 1.55
N CYS A 71 -3.84 -10.49 1.62
CA CYS A 71 -4.51 -11.10 0.48
C CYS A 71 -5.76 -10.26 0.13
N VAL A 72 -5.79 -9.71 -1.08
CA VAL A 72 -6.97 -8.99 -1.59
C VAL A 72 -7.89 -9.96 -2.32
N ASP A 73 -7.34 -10.67 -3.30
CA ASP A 73 -8.05 -11.69 -4.06
C ASP A 73 -7.06 -12.78 -4.51
N PRO A 74 -7.15 -13.97 -3.96
CA PRO A 74 -6.25 -15.07 -4.29
C PRO A 74 -6.47 -15.61 -5.71
N ALA A 75 -7.67 -15.48 -6.29
CA ALA A 75 -7.98 -15.97 -7.62
C ALA A 75 -7.26 -15.16 -8.70
N SER A 76 -7.12 -13.86 -8.51
CA SER A 76 -6.36 -12.96 -9.38
C SER A 76 -4.92 -12.75 -8.94
N ASN A 77 -4.44 -13.46 -7.91
CA ASN A 77 -3.13 -13.28 -7.29
C ASN A 77 -2.90 -11.83 -6.81
N ALA A 78 -3.95 -11.16 -6.34
CA ALA A 78 -3.88 -9.78 -5.89
C ALA A 78 -3.51 -9.69 -4.40
N TYR A 79 -2.36 -9.10 -4.14
CA TYR A 79 -1.82 -8.88 -2.80
C TYR A 79 -1.31 -7.46 -2.65
N TYR A 80 -1.27 -6.96 -1.41
CA TYR A 80 -0.55 -5.75 -1.06
C TYR A 80 0.49 -6.05 0.02
N ALA A 81 1.58 -5.30 0.00
CA ALA A 81 2.61 -5.33 1.02
C ALA A 81 2.95 -3.90 1.46
N PHE A 82 3.04 -3.70 2.77
CA PHE A 82 3.30 -2.40 3.37
C PHE A 82 4.39 -2.51 4.43
N ASP A 83 5.19 -1.45 4.60
CA ASP A 83 5.96 -1.31 5.82
C ASP A 83 5.01 -1.03 6.99
N ALA A 84 5.29 -1.66 8.13
CA ALA A 84 4.50 -1.48 9.34
C ALA A 84 4.79 -0.16 10.07
N CYS A 85 5.62 0.73 9.50
CA CYS A 85 5.88 2.04 10.06
C CYS A 85 4.66 2.97 9.89
N CYS A 86 4.22 3.57 10.98
CA CYS A 86 3.12 4.53 10.95
C CYS A 86 3.57 5.86 10.31
N PRO A 87 2.88 6.36 9.27
CA PRO A 87 3.27 7.60 8.59
C PRO A 87 3.01 8.87 9.41
N TYR A 88 2.27 8.79 10.50
CA TYR A 88 2.01 9.92 11.39
C TYR A 88 3.19 10.22 12.33
N GLU A 89 3.91 9.18 12.75
CA GLU A 89 4.97 9.30 13.73
C GLU A 89 6.29 9.76 13.08
N LYS A 90 6.65 11.02 13.27
CA LYS A 90 7.84 11.64 12.65
C LYS A 90 9.17 10.99 13.08
N ASP A 91 9.19 10.37 14.25
CA ASP A 91 10.34 9.64 14.79
C ASP A 91 10.35 8.16 14.38
N TYR A 92 9.43 7.76 13.51
CA TYR A 92 9.26 6.38 13.04
C TYR A 92 9.07 5.34 14.16
N SER A 93 8.64 5.76 15.34
CA SER A 93 8.45 4.86 16.50
C SER A 93 7.10 4.15 16.51
N GLY A 94 6.12 4.66 15.78
CA GLY A 94 4.81 4.05 15.65
C GLY A 94 4.85 2.82 14.75
N ILE A 95 4.35 1.69 15.25
CA ILE A 95 4.25 0.44 14.51
C ILE A 95 2.78 0.12 14.27
N VAL A 96 2.44 -0.12 13.01
CA VAL A 96 1.12 -0.62 12.62
C VAL A 96 1.11 -2.14 12.83
N THR A 97 0.24 -2.59 13.69
CA THR A 97 0.04 -4.02 13.99
C THR A 97 -1.28 -4.50 13.42
N ILE A 98 -1.37 -5.81 13.19
CA ILE A 98 -2.62 -6.50 12.83
C ILE A 98 -3.13 -7.28 14.03
N GLN A 99 -4.43 -7.51 14.12
CA GLN A 99 -5.02 -8.21 15.25
C GLN A 99 -4.72 -9.72 15.16
N PRO A 100 -3.99 -10.29 16.14
CA PRO A 100 -3.60 -11.69 16.10
C PRO A 100 -4.82 -12.63 16.17
N ILE A 101 -4.78 -13.74 15.42
CA ILE A 101 -5.71 -14.84 15.60
C ILE A 101 -5.27 -15.63 16.83
N ALA A 102 -6.19 -15.78 17.79
CA ALA A 102 -5.93 -16.59 18.98
C ALA A 102 -5.69 -18.06 18.61
N ASN A 103 -4.68 -18.67 19.23
CA ASN A 103 -4.36 -20.11 19.09
C ASN A 103 -3.93 -20.58 17.70
N LEU A 104 -3.62 -19.68 16.76
CA LEU A 104 -2.98 -20.09 15.51
C LEU A 104 -1.47 -20.26 15.74
N PRO A 105 -0.89 -21.45 15.44
CA PRO A 105 0.57 -21.61 15.53
C PRO A 105 1.24 -20.69 14.52
N SER A 106 1.94 -19.70 15.04
CA SER A 106 2.69 -18.74 14.23
C SER A 106 4.14 -19.15 14.09
N GLN A 107 4.73 -18.87 12.94
CA GLN A 107 6.18 -18.95 12.75
C GLN A 107 6.87 -17.88 13.63
N PRO A 108 8.09 -18.12 14.12
CA PRO A 108 8.80 -17.10 14.87
C PRO A 108 8.89 -15.76 14.10
N GLY A 109 8.52 -14.67 14.76
CA GLY A 109 8.53 -13.34 14.14
C GLY A 109 7.39 -13.06 13.15
N THR A 110 6.35 -13.90 13.11
CA THR A 110 5.15 -13.64 12.28
C THR A 110 3.88 -13.55 13.13
N ILE A 111 2.98 -12.67 12.71
CA ILE A 111 1.63 -12.53 13.27
C ILE A 111 0.63 -12.74 12.16
N TYR A 112 -0.37 -13.58 12.38
CA TYR A 112 -1.46 -13.85 11.45
C TYR A 112 -2.74 -13.15 11.89
N SER A 113 -3.47 -12.57 10.93
CA SER A 113 -4.77 -11.94 11.16
C SER A 113 -5.77 -12.35 10.08
N SER A 114 -7.02 -12.55 10.48
CA SER A 114 -8.16 -12.72 9.56
C SER A 114 -8.82 -11.38 9.23
N ASP A 115 -8.22 -10.28 9.65
CA ASP A 115 -8.72 -8.93 9.43
C ASP A 115 -7.79 -8.16 8.49
N PHE A 116 -8.38 -7.21 7.78
CA PHE A 116 -7.69 -6.29 6.87
C PHE A 116 -7.33 -4.95 7.53
N LEU A 117 -7.52 -4.81 8.84
CA LEU A 117 -7.21 -3.59 9.57
C LEU A 117 -5.79 -3.62 10.14
N GLY A 118 -5.02 -2.57 9.81
CA GLY A 118 -3.80 -2.24 10.51
C GLY A 118 -4.06 -1.14 11.54
N ILE A 119 -3.52 -1.27 12.75
CA ILE A 119 -3.72 -0.30 13.84
C ILE A 119 -2.35 0.15 14.37
N CYS A 120 -2.10 1.46 14.36
CA CYS A 120 -0.89 2.01 14.96
C CYS A 120 -0.93 1.89 16.48
N ASN A 121 0.09 1.28 17.07
CA ASN A 121 0.18 1.07 18.52
C ASN A 121 0.42 2.36 19.31
N LYS A 122 0.83 3.46 18.66
CA LYS A 122 1.18 4.74 19.31
C LYS A 122 0.07 5.78 19.19
N CYS A 123 -0.37 6.07 17.96
CA CYS A 123 -1.39 7.11 17.71
C CYS A 123 -2.82 6.58 17.54
N GLY A 124 -3.01 5.27 17.50
CA GLY A 124 -4.32 4.63 17.30
C GLY A 124 -4.89 4.76 15.90
N SER A 125 -4.17 5.34 14.93
CA SER A 125 -4.65 5.42 13.55
C SER A 125 -4.90 4.04 12.97
N LYS A 126 -6.03 3.90 12.26
CA LYS A 126 -6.44 2.66 11.58
C LYS A 126 -6.27 2.80 10.08
N PHE A 127 -5.79 1.73 9.46
CA PHE A 127 -5.52 1.65 8.03
C PHE A 127 -6.26 0.48 7.40
N ASN A 128 -6.90 0.74 6.25
CA ASN A 128 -7.52 -0.32 5.45
C ASN A 128 -6.47 -0.92 4.51
N LEU A 129 -6.01 -2.12 4.81
CA LEU A 129 -4.93 -2.79 4.08
C LEU A 129 -5.36 -3.23 2.67
N ILE A 130 -6.63 -3.66 2.48
CA ILE A 130 -7.13 -4.06 1.15
C ILE A 130 -7.47 -2.87 0.25
N SER A 131 -7.53 -1.65 0.80
CA SER A 131 -7.68 -0.39 0.05
C SER A 131 -6.34 0.35 -0.11
N GLY A 132 -5.24 -0.38 -0.22
CA GLY A 132 -3.92 0.20 -0.48
C GLY A 132 -3.25 0.84 0.74
N GLY A 133 -3.65 0.49 1.96
CA GLY A 133 -3.09 1.05 3.19
C GLY A 133 -3.61 2.46 3.52
N GLN A 134 -4.83 2.76 3.08
CA GLN A 134 -5.48 4.05 3.31
C GLN A 134 -5.80 4.25 4.79
N PRO A 135 -5.48 5.42 5.39
CA PRO A 135 -5.95 5.75 6.73
C PRO A 135 -7.47 5.97 6.71
N ILE A 136 -8.18 5.36 7.67
CA ILE A 136 -9.64 5.44 7.79
C ILE A 136 -10.10 6.03 9.13
N GLU A 137 -9.21 6.07 10.12
CA GLU A 137 -9.49 6.63 11.45
C GLU A 137 -8.18 7.08 12.12
N GLY A 138 -8.27 8.09 12.98
CA GLY A 138 -7.14 8.63 13.75
C GLY A 138 -6.44 9.80 13.07
N PRO A 139 -5.29 10.24 13.60
CA PRO A 139 -4.61 11.44 13.13
C PRO A 139 -3.77 11.25 11.86
N ALA A 140 -3.49 10.00 11.41
CA ALA A 140 -2.75 9.77 10.17
C ALA A 140 -3.55 10.22 8.95
N ASN A 141 -2.88 10.91 8.04
CA ASN A 141 -3.45 11.42 6.78
C ASN A 141 -2.70 10.93 5.52
N HIS A 142 -1.68 10.12 5.70
CA HIS A 142 -0.92 9.50 4.63
C HIS A 142 -1.13 8.00 4.61
N PHE A 143 -1.06 7.41 3.40
CA PHE A 143 -1.09 5.97 3.21
C PHE A 143 0.15 5.30 3.81
N LEU A 144 0.04 4.01 4.14
CA LEU A 144 1.21 3.20 4.48
C LEU A 144 2.19 3.14 3.30
N GLN A 145 3.50 3.10 3.61
CA GLN A 145 4.54 2.88 2.60
C GLN A 145 4.34 1.51 1.96
N ARG A 146 4.12 1.49 0.65
CA ARG A 146 3.88 0.27 -0.11
C ARG A 146 5.17 -0.27 -0.72
N TYR A 147 5.29 -1.60 -0.73
CA TYR A 147 6.32 -2.35 -1.42
C TYR A 147 5.80 -2.93 -2.74
N ASN A 148 6.72 -3.24 -3.66
CA ASN A 148 6.38 -3.97 -4.87
C ASN A 148 6.09 -5.43 -4.53
N ILE A 149 5.11 -6.01 -5.23
CA ILE A 149 4.74 -7.42 -5.08
C ILE A 149 4.76 -8.10 -6.45
N SER A 150 5.35 -9.29 -6.48
CA SER A 150 5.22 -10.25 -7.55
C SER A 150 4.65 -11.53 -6.99
N SER A 151 3.57 -12.04 -7.58
CA SER A 151 2.88 -13.25 -7.14
C SER A 151 2.74 -14.23 -8.29
N GLY A 152 2.90 -15.53 -8.02
CA GLY A 152 2.78 -16.59 -9.02
C GLY A 152 3.42 -17.89 -8.56
N MET A 153 3.07 -19.00 -9.23
CA MET A 153 3.61 -20.33 -8.94
C MET A 153 3.57 -20.74 -7.46
N GLY A 154 2.52 -20.31 -6.71
CA GLY A 154 2.36 -20.66 -5.30
C GLY A 154 3.27 -19.89 -4.34
N SER A 155 3.78 -18.75 -4.75
CA SER A 155 4.62 -17.88 -3.91
C SER A 155 4.35 -16.39 -4.15
N ILE A 156 4.76 -15.58 -3.19
CA ILE A 156 4.78 -14.12 -3.25
C ILE A 156 6.21 -13.66 -3.01
N THR A 157 6.66 -12.68 -3.77
CA THR A 157 7.95 -11.99 -3.53
C THR A 157 7.68 -10.51 -3.32
N VAL A 158 8.18 -9.97 -2.22
CA VAL A 158 8.09 -8.55 -1.86
C VAL A 158 9.44 -7.89 -2.04
N THR A 159 9.47 -6.78 -2.76
CA THR A 159 10.69 -6.01 -3.04
C THR A 159 10.42 -4.50 -2.94
N ASN A 160 11.45 -3.69 -2.83
CA ASN A 160 11.37 -2.23 -2.91
C ASN A 160 11.96 -1.67 -4.19
#